data_ed3f05bb8f368f97a18f7fbd6cda86d7
#
_entry.id   ed3f05bb8f368f97a18f7fbd6cda86d7
#
_cell.length_a   1.000
_cell.length_b   1.000
_cell.length_c   1.000
_cell.angle_alpha   90.00
_cell.angle_beta   90.00
_cell.angle_gamma   90.00
#
_symmetry.space_group_name_H-M   'P 1'
#
loop_
_entity.id
_entity.type
_entity.pdbx_description
1 polymer ?
#
loop_
_entity_poly.entity_id
_entity_poly.type
_entity_poly.pdbx_seq_one_letter_code
_entity_poly.pdbx_strand_id
1 'polypeptide(L)'
;MASRFRVAGVTFDFWETLFMDTPQLDRRRDELRCQGLQENLTKLGVEVSFEDLANGLRESTPWLANIWKKGEQVSTLEQIRYIVNHATKNRQVLLSDPEALMRLEESYWSPSLTAPAKLNADAPKVLQQLRERDFKIGLICNTGRGPGHALRELMRREGVLDYFDATIFSDEVGYGKPETRIFLTAAKMLGLEPSEILHVGDNIENDVRGAQSAGMRTLLFEYEVPSGFREQPSLLALTRASDSNTSVKPDGRIKSLSEILNFID
;
A
#
# COMPACT_ATOMS: atom_id res chain seq x y z
N MET A 1 -29.99 11.28 9.91
CA MET A 1 -29.29 10.02 10.21
C MET A 1 -28.72 9.51 8.90
N ALA A 2 -27.46 9.14 8.84
CA ALA A 2 -26.91 8.49 7.63
C ALA A 2 -27.69 7.18 7.40
N SER A 3 -28.01 6.88 6.13
CA SER A 3 -28.66 5.59 5.83
C SER A 3 -27.62 4.48 6.10
N ARG A 4 -28.01 3.47 6.89
CA ARG A 4 -27.15 2.32 7.12
C ARG A 4 -27.13 1.42 5.90
N PHE A 5 -25.97 0.83 5.64
CA PHE A 5 -25.76 -0.10 4.56
C PHE A 5 -26.03 -1.54 5.06
N ARG A 6 -26.75 -2.29 4.27
CA ARG A 6 -26.96 -3.70 4.50
C ARG A 6 -25.83 -4.45 3.80
N VAL A 7 -24.75 -4.72 4.55
CA VAL A 7 -23.55 -5.39 4.04
C VAL A 7 -23.17 -6.56 4.95
N ALA A 8 -22.48 -7.54 4.41
CA ALA A 8 -21.99 -8.71 5.13
C ALA A 8 -20.46 -8.69 5.30
N GLY A 9 -19.77 -7.78 4.61
CA GLY A 9 -18.33 -7.67 4.69
C GLY A 9 -17.85 -6.21 4.66
N VAL A 10 -16.67 -6.02 5.24
CA VAL A 10 -15.95 -4.73 5.21
C VAL A 10 -14.54 -4.99 4.69
N THR A 11 -14.13 -4.23 3.67
CA THR A 11 -12.75 -4.26 3.17
C THR A 11 -12.06 -2.94 3.47
N PHE A 12 -10.77 -3.01 3.77
CA PHE A 12 -9.96 -1.86 4.13
C PHE A 12 -8.81 -1.67 3.14
N ASP A 13 -8.47 -0.42 2.86
CA ASP A 13 -7.15 -0.08 2.36
C ASP A 13 -6.11 -0.20 3.48
N PHE A 14 -4.82 -0.34 3.09
CA PHE A 14 -3.70 -0.46 4.01
C PHE A 14 -3.13 0.91 4.41
N TRP A 15 -2.61 1.65 3.41
CA TRP A 15 -1.87 2.89 3.63
C TRP A 15 -2.81 4.06 3.95
N GLU A 16 -2.49 4.82 5.01
CA GLU A 16 -3.28 5.97 5.46
C GLU A 16 -4.74 5.65 5.83
N THR A 17 -5.01 4.37 5.98
CA THR A 17 -6.30 3.84 6.48
C THR A 17 -6.07 2.96 7.69
N LEU A 18 -5.52 1.76 7.50
CA LEU A 18 -5.14 0.88 8.63
C LEU A 18 -3.76 1.19 9.18
N PHE A 19 -2.81 1.56 8.34
CA PHE A 19 -1.45 1.91 8.74
C PHE A 19 -1.11 3.33 8.31
N MET A 20 -0.76 4.16 9.30
CA MET A 20 -0.45 5.56 9.15
C MET A 20 1.04 5.75 8.96
N ASP A 21 1.43 6.44 7.91
CA ASP A 21 2.84 6.74 7.65
C ASP A 21 3.22 8.18 8.07
N THR A 22 4.50 8.47 8.05
CA THR A 22 5.02 9.83 8.27
C THR A 22 6.20 10.09 7.34
N PRO A 23 6.45 11.37 6.98
CA PRO A 23 7.61 11.73 6.16
C PRO A 23 8.94 11.28 6.77
N GLN A 24 9.02 11.24 8.11
CA GLN A 24 10.22 10.80 8.82
C GLN A 24 10.46 9.30 8.65
N LEU A 25 9.40 8.49 8.79
CA LEU A 25 9.49 7.03 8.59
C LEU A 25 9.79 6.69 7.13
N ASP A 26 9.17 7.40 6.18
CA ASP A 26 9.43 7.20 4.76
C ASP A 26 10.88 7.49 4.40
N ARG A 27 11.42 8.65 4.82
CA ARG A 27 12.85 8.96 4.66
C ARG A 27 13.77 7.92 5.31
N ARG A 28 13.42 7.48 6.53
CA ARG A 28 14.22 6.48 7.24
C ARG A 28 14.28 5.15 6.48
N ARG A 29 13.15 4.72 5.91
CA ARG A 29 13.12 3.52 5.05
C ARG A 29 13.98 3.70 3.81
N ASP A 30 13.94 4.85 3.18
CA ASP A 30 14.73 5.14 1.98
C ASP A 30 16.24 5.15 2.28
N GLU A 31 16.65 5.73 3.42
CA GLU A 31 18.04 5.63 3.90
C GLU A 31 18.48 4.18 4.11
N LEU A 32 17.67 3.38 4.80
CA LEU A 32 17.96 1.97 5.07
C LEU A 32 18.01 1.14 3.77
N ARG A 33 17.15 1.41 2.79
CA ARG A 33 17.19 0.79 1.46
C ARG A 33 18.52 1.08 0.76
N CYS A 34 18.91 2.34 0.71
CA CYS A 34 20.16 2.75 0.06
C CYS A 34 21.38 2.12 0.75
N GLN A 35 21.42 2.10 2.09
CA GLN A 35 22.48 1.44 2.86
C GLN A 35 22.57 -0.05 2.56
N GLY A 36 21.43 -0.76 2.64
CA GLY A 36 21.40 -2.20 2.37
C GLY A 36 21.74 -2.57 0.93
N LEU A 37 21.28 -1.78 -0.04
CA LEU A 37 21.66 -1.96 -1.44
C LEU A 37 23.17 -1.70 -1.64
N GLN A 38 23.73 -0.64 -1.06
CA GLN A 38 25.15 -0.34 -1.14
C GLN A 38 26.01 -1.49 -0.59
N GLU A 39 25.72 -1.96 0.61
CA GLU A 39 26.43 -3.05 1.25
C GLU A 39 26.42 -4.34 0.41
N ASN A 40 25.26 -4.70 -0.14
CA ASN A 40 25.14 -5.90 -0.95
C ASN A 40 25.79 -5.76 -2.34
N LEU A 41 25.70 -4.60 -2.96
CA LEU A 41 26.38 -4.32 -4.23
C LEU A 41 27.91 -4.33 -4.07
N THR A 42 28.43 -3.76 -2.98
CA THR A 42 29.89 -3.81 -2.66
C THR A 42 30.39 -5.25 -2.52
N LYS A 43 29.63 -6.14 -1.89
CA LYS A 43 29.96 -7.58 -1.80
C LYS A 43 30.01 -8.25 -3.17
N LEU A 44 29.32 -7.73 -4.15
CA LEU A 44 29.32 -8.18 -5.55
C LEU A 44 30.39 -7.50 -6.42
N GLY A 45 31.27 -6.68 -5.81
CA GLY A 45 32.29 -5.95 -6.53
C GLY A 45 31.76 -4.73 -7.31
N VAL A 46 30.53 -4.30 -7.02
CA VAL A 46 29.91 -3.13 -7.64
C VAL A 46 30.09 -1.93 -6.70
N GLU A 47 31.01 -1.05 -7.04
CA GLU A 47 31.20 0.20 -6.32
C GLU A 47 30.15 1.23 -6.75
N VAL A 48 29.35 1.69 -5.79
CA VAL A 48 28.32 2.71 -5.95
C VAL A 48 28.22 3.55 -4.68
N SER A 49 28.10 4.86 -4.82
CA SER A 49 27.96 5.73 -3.65
C SER A 49 26.53 5.69 -3.10
N PHE A 50 26.41 5.99 -1.80
CA PHE A 50 25.09 6.16 -1.17
C PHE A 50 24.28 7.26 -1.89
N GLU A 51 24.93 8.36 -2.27
CA GLU A 51 24.28 9.48 -2.94
C GLU A 51 23.73 9.10 -4.33
N ASP A 52 24.49 8.33 -5.11
CA ASP A 52 24.01 7.83 -6.42
C ASP A 52 22.81 6.90 -6.26
N LEU A 53 22.81 6.01 -5.25
CA LEU A 53 21.67 5.16 -4.93
C LEU A 53 20.45 5.97 -4.47
N ALA A 54 20.66 6.98 -3.61
CA ALA A 54 19.58 7.86 -3.18
C ALA A 54 19.00 8.68 -4.35
N ASN A 55 19.82 9.09 -5.30
CA ASN A 55 19.38 9.72 -6.54
C ASN A 55 18.56 8.73 -7.40
N GLY A 56 19.06 7.51 -7.62
CA GLY A 56 18.36 6.47 -8.36
C GLY A 56 17.00 6.11 -7.72
N LEU A 57 16.94 6.03 -6.39
CA LEU A 57 15.71 5.80 -5.64
C LEU A 57 14.71 6.95 -5.84
N ARG A 58 15.17 8.21 -5.79
CA ARG A 58 14.34 9.40 -6.02
C ARG A 58 13.77 9.42 -7.44
N GLU A 59 14.61 9.16 -8.44
CA GLU A 59 14.19 9.08 -9.85
C GLU A 59 13.24 7.90 -10.13
N SER A 60 13.33 6.81 -9.36
CA SER A 60 12.39 5.69 -9.49
C SER A 60 10.97 6.04 -9.03
N THR A 61 10.79 7.07 -8.22
CA THR A 61 9.48 7.44 -7.65
C THR A 61 8.46 7.88 -8.73
N PRO A 62 8.76 8.87 -9.61
CA PRO A 62 7.84 9.23 -10.69
C PRO A 62 7.68 8.11 -11.71
N TRP A 63 8.69 7.30 -11.97
CA TRP A 63 8.60 6.14 -12.84
C TRP A 63 7.58 5.12 -12.31
N LEU A 64 7.67 4.73 -11.03
CA LEU A 64 6.71 3.84 -10.38
C LEU A 64 5.29 4.42 -10.37
N ALA A 65 5.15 5.71 -10.02
CA ALA A 65 3.85 6.36 -10.00
C ALA A 65 3.17 6.33 -11.38
N ASN A 66 3.92 6.48 -12.47
CA ASN A 66 3.37 6.38 -13.83
C ASN A 66 2.90 4.96 -14.19
N ILE A 67 3.60 3.92 -13.73
CA ILE A 67 3.21 2.53 -13.95
C ILE A 67 1.95 2.22 -13.16
N TRP A 68 1.92 2.57 -11.88
CA TRP A 68 0.75 2.31 -11.02
C TRP A 68 -0.50 3.07 -11.43
N LYS A 69 -0.37 4.30 -11.98
CA LYS A 69 -1.50 5.03 -12.58
C LYS A 69 -2.17 4.28 -13.74
N LYS A 70 -1.44 3.38 -14.40
CA LYS A 70 -1.97 2.51 -15.45
C LYS A 70 -2.55 1.19 -14.92
N GLY A 71 -2.50 0.96 -13.60
CA GLY A 71 -2.88 -0.31 -12.98
C GLY A 71 -1.83 -1.43 -13.11
N GLU A 72 -0.69 -1.13 -13.74
CA GLU A 72 0.40 -2.09 -13.93
C GLU A 72 1.20 -2.29 -12.63
N GLN A 73 1.85 -3.44 -12.50
CA GLN A 73 2.68 -3.76 -11.34
C GLN A 73 4.15 -3.95 -11.74
N VAL A 74 5.03 -3.67 -10.80
CA VAL A 74 6.48 -3.80 -10.96
C VAL A 74 7.02 -4.62 -9.80
N SER A 75 7.76 -5.67 -10.10
CA SER A 75 8.41 -6.50 -9.08
C SER A 75 9.46 -5.71 -8.29
N THR A 76 9.75 -6.16 -7.08
CA THR A 76 10.82 -5.61 -6.24
C THR A 76 12.16 -5.59 -6.99
N LEU A 77 12.46 -6.67 -7.71
CA LEU A 77 13.69 -6.80 -8.48
C LEU A 77 13.78 -5.78 -9.64
N GLU A 78 12.68 -5.50 -10.33
CA GLU A 78 12.66 -4.47 -11.38
C GLU A 78 12.85 -3.08 -10.79
N GLN A 79 12.28 -2.80 -9.62
CA GLN A 79 12.54 -1.55 -8.90
C GLN A 79 14.02 -1.41 -8.54
N ILE A 80 14.64 -2.46 -8.01
CA ILE A 80 16.08 -2.49 -7.69
C ILE A 80 16.92 -2.28 -8.95
N ARG A 81 16.63 -2.98 -10.04
CA ARG A 81 17.34 -2.83 -11.32
C ARG A 81 17.27 -1.40 -11.85
N TYR A 82 16.10 -0.76 -11.78
CA TYR A 82 15.97 0.65 -12.16
C TYR A 82 16.89 1.55 -11.33
N ILE A 83 16.87 1.39 -10.01
CA ILE A 83 17.66 2.20 -9.07
C ILE A 83 19.17 1.99 -9.33
N VAL A 84 19.62 0.73 -9.43
CA VAL A 84 21.02 0.38 -9.63
C VAL A 84 21.52 0.87 -10.99
N ASN A 85 20.74 0.70 -12.06
CA ASN A 85 21.11 1.20 -13.38
C ASN A 85 21.30 2.72 -13.40
N HIS A 86 20.43 3.45 -12.71
CA HIS A 86 20.54 4.89 -12.54
C HIS A 86 21.80 5.27 -11.74
N ALA A 87 22.01 4.63 -10.60
CA ALA A 87 23.13 4.88 -9.71
C ALA A 87 24.50 4.56 -10.37
N THR A 88 24.54 3.54 -11.22
CA THR A 88 25.77 3.13 -11.93
C THR A 88 25.93 3.78 -13.30
N LYS A 89 25.09 4.78 -13.65
CA LYS A 89 25.08 5.46 -14.94
C LYS A 89 24.98 4.48 -16.13
N ASN A 90 24.04 3.54 -16.02
CA ASN A 90 23.76 2.48 -17.00
C ASN A 90 24.95 1.52 -17.28
N ARG A 91 25.92 1.40 -16.37
CA ARG A 91 26.83 0.28 -16.42
C ARG A 91 25.99 -1.00 -16.21
N GLN A 92 26.05 -1.93 -17.14
CA GLN A 92 25.34 -3.19 -17.02
C GLN A 92 25.87 -3.96 -15.81
N VAL A 93 25.13 -3.93 -14.70
CA VAL A 93 25.41 -4.77 -13.54
C VAL A 93 24.65 -6.08 -13.76
N LEU A 94 25.41 -7.15 -14.06
CA LEU A 94 24.84 -8.49 -14.20
C LEU A 94 24.51 -9.04 -12.81
N LEU A 95 23.29 -8.81 -12.39
CA LEU A 95 22.71 -9.41 -11.18
C LEU A 95 22.14 -10.78 -11.59
N SER A 96 22.99 -11.84 -11.59
CA SER A 96 22.61 -13.18 -12.04
C SER A 96 22.71 -14.24 -10.93
N ASP A 97 23.41 -13.97 -9.84
CA ASP A 97 23.49 -14.87 -8.68
C ASP A 97 22.17 -14.84 -7.88
N PRO A 98 21.43 -15.96 -7.78
CA PRO A 98 20.15 -16.00 -7.08
C PRO A 98 20.23 -15.61 -5.60
N GLU A 99 21.29 -15.99 -4.89
CA GLU A 99 21.47 -15.65 -3.47
C GLU A 99 21.74 -14.15 -3.31
N ALA A 100 22.52 -13.57 -4.21
CA ALA A 100 22.77 -12.13 -4.21
C ALA A 100 21.48 -11.34 -4.51
N LEU A 101 20.66 -11.81 -5.46
CA LEU A 101 19.35 -11.21 -5.75
C LEU A 101 18.45 -11.26 -4.54
N MET A 102 18.35 -12.39 -3.85
CA MET A 102 17.56 -12.52 -2.62
C MET A 102 18.01 -11.52 -1.54
N ARG A 103 19.33 -11.38 -1.32
CA ARG A 103 19.86 -10.41 -0.36
C ARG A 103 19.58 -8.96 -0.74
N LEU A 104 19.65 -8.63 -2.02
CA LEU A 104 19.28 -7.31 -2.52
C LEU A 104 17.80 -7.03 -2.32
N GLU A 105 16.93 -7.97 -2.66
CA GLU A 105 15.49 -7.84 -2.44
C GLU A 105 15.16 -7.69 -0.95
N GLU A 106 15.75 -8.51 -0.09
CA GLU A 106 15.57 -8.42 1.36
C GLU A 106 16.02 -7.05 1.89
N SER A 107 17.19 -6.57 1.49
CA SER A 107 17.68 -5.25 1.91
C SER A 107 16.79 -4.10 1.43
N TYR A 108 16.07 -4.29 0.33
CA TYR A 108 15.17 -3.30 -0.23
C TYR A 108 13.81 -3.25 0.48
N TRP A 109 13.20 -4.38 0.80
CA TRP A 109 11.87 -4.40 1.41
C TRP A 109 11.89 -4.44 2.96
N SER A 110 12.92 -5.02 3.60
CA SER A 110 12.99 -5.17 5.05
C SER A 110 12.94 -3.84 5.85
N PRO A 111 13.33 -2.67 5.29
CA PRO A 111 13.08 -1.38 5.93
C PRO A 111 11.60 -1.13 6.26
N SER A 112 10.67 -1.74 5.55
CA SER A 112 9.24 -1.67 5.88
C SER A 112 8.90 -2.29 7.24
N LEU A 113 9.75 -3.21 7.73
CA LEU A 113 9.63 -3.84 9.04
C LEU A 113 10.57 -3.24 10.09
N THR A 114 11.63 -2.54 9.68
CA THR A 114 12.61 -1.89 10.57
C THR A 114 12.16 -0.48 10.98
N ALA A 115 11.52 0.24 10.06
CA ALA A 115 10.90 1.54 10.29
C ALA A 115 9.42 1.47 9.86
N PRO A 116 8.58 0.70 10.59
CA PRO A 116 7.23 0.39 10.17
C PRO A 116 6.30 1.60 10.23
N ALA A 117 5.32 1.65 9.34
CA ALA A 117 4.15 2.50 9.50
C ALA A 117 3.41 2.11 10.79
N LYS A 118 2.71 3.05 11.40
CA LYS A 118 2.02 2.84 12.68
C LYS A 118 0.60 2.36 12.43
N LEU A 119 0.19 1.32 13.15
CA LEU A 119 -1.21 0.89 13.13
C LEU A 119 -2.12 2.04 13.59
N ASN A 120 -3.22 2.26 12.88
CA ASN A 120 -4.26 3.20 13.28
C ASN A 120 -4.83 2.78 14.64
N ALA A 121 -4.86 3.71 15.60
CA ALA A 121 -5.24 3.43 16.99
C ALA A 121 -6.65 2.82 17.14
N ASP A 122 -7.56 3.14 16.22
CA ASP A 122 -8.92 2.59 16.21
C ASP A 122 -9.00 1.18 15.61
N ALA A 123 -8.02 0.78 14.78
CA ALA A 123 -8.10 -0.44 14.00
C ALA A 123 -8.33 -1.71 14.84
N PRO A 124 -7.59 -1.99 15.91
CA PRO A 124 -7.78 -3.22 16.68
C PRO A 124 -9.22 -3.35 17.23
N LYS A 125 -9.75 -2.25 17.78
CA LYS A 125 -11.10 -2.22 18.35
C LYS A 125 -12.18 -2.40 17.28
N VAL A 126 -12.03 -1.73 16.14
CA VAL A 126 -13.00 -1.82 15.04
C VAL A 126 -13.01 -3.21 14.42
N LEU A 127 -11.83 -3.78 14.17
CA LEU A 127 -11.70 -5.14 13.64
C LEU A 127 -12.32 -6.16 14.58
N GLN A 128 -12.06 -6.06 15.88
CA GLN A 128 -12.69 -6.91 16.88
C GLN A 128 -14.23 -6.79 16.84
N GLN A 129 -14.78 -5.55 16.84
CA GLN A 129 -16.21 -5.32 16.83
C GLN A 129 -16.90 -5.82 15.54
N LEU A 130 -16.21 -5.75 14.39
CA LEU A 130 -16.69 -6.32 13.14
C LEU A 130 -16.75 -7.85 13.24
N ARG A 131 -15.73 -8.51 13.80
CA ARG A 131 -15.72 -9.97 14.02
C ARG A 131 -16.80 -10.41 15.00
N GLU A 132 -17.03 -9.68 16.07
CA GLU A 132 -18.09 -9.96 17.05
C GLU A 132 -19.50 -9.86 16.43
N ARG A 133 -19.64 -9.16 15.31
CA ARG A 133 -20.90 -9.02 14.55
C ARG A 133 -20.91 -9.92 13.29
N ASP A 134 -20.01 -10.90 13.20
CA ASP A 134 -19.91 -11.88 12.11
C ASP A 134 -19.63 -11.27 10.71
N PHE A 135 -19.11 -10.03 10.63
CA PHE A 135 -18.69 -9.47 9.35
C PHE A 135 -17.46 -10.19 8.81
N LYS A 136 -17.46 -10.43 7.50
CA LYS A 136 -16.26 -10.80 6.77
C LYS A 136 -15.34 -9.60 6.62
N ILE A 137 -14.04 -9.78 6.86
CA ILE A 137 -13.08 -8.69 6.82
C ILE A 137 -12.02 -8.97 5.76
N GLY A 138 -11.81 -8.01 4.85
CA GLY A 138 -10.79 -8.09 3.81
C GLY A 138 -9.84 -6.90 3.81
N LEU A 139 -8.66 -7.12 3.24
CA LEU A 139 -7.70 -6.07 2.93
C LEU A 139 -7.52 -5.98 1.42
N ILE A 140 -7.47 -4.76 0.87
CA ILE A 140 -7.14 -4.49 -0.54
C ILE A 140 -6.05 -3.42 -0.59
N CYS A 141 -4.82 -3.83 -0.89
CA CYS A 141 -3.66 -2.96 -0.80
C CYS A 141 -2.94 -2.81 -2.14
N ASN A 142 -2.73 -1.58 -2.58
CA ASN A 142 -1.70 -1.30 -3.55
C ASN A 142 -0.36 -1.28 -2.81
N THR A 143 0.48 -2.27 -3.10
CA THR A 143 1.81 -2.34 -2.51
C THR A 143 2.70 -1.26 -3.10
N GLY A 144 3.53 -0.66 -2.27
CA GLY A 144 4.51 0.31 -2.70
C GLY A 144 5.87 -0.35 -2.95
N ARG A 145 6.87 0.10 -2.18
CA ARG A 145 8.21 -0.49 -2.18
C ARG A 145 8.31 -1.73 -1.26
N GLY A 146 7.30 -1.98 -0.44
CA GLY A 146 7.20 -3.16 0.40
C GLY A 146 6.22 -4.16 -0.18
N PRO A 147 6.63 -5.41 -0.47
CA PRO A 147 5.76 -6.44 -1.03
C PRO A 147 4.73 -6.94 -0.02
N GLY A 148 3.67 -7.58 -0.52
CA GLY A 148 2.55 -8.05 0.29
C GLY A 148 2.96 -8.95 1.45
N HIS A 149 3.94 -9.83 1.27
CA HIS A 149 4.43 -10.70 2.36
C HIS A 149 5.05 -9.90 3.53
N ALA A 150 5.76 -8.80 3.25
CA ALA A 150 6.31 -7.93 4.29
C ALA A 150 5.22 -7.14 5.03
N LEU A 151 4.23 -6.65 4.30
CA LEU A 151 3.08 -5.96 4.92
C LEU A 151 2.23 -6.92 5.76
N ARG A 152 2.05 -8.17 5.31
CA ARG A 152 1.38 -9.22 6.09
C ARG A 152 2.14 -9.54 7.37
N GLU A 153 3.48 -9.56 7.32
CA GLU A 153 4.31 -9.73 8.51
C GLU A 153 4.16 -8.53 9.47
N LEU A 154 4.07 -7.31 8.96
CA LEU A 154 3.77 -6.13 9.79
C LEU A 154 2.41 -6.27 10.49
N MET A 155 1.37 -6.67 9.76
CA MET A 155 0.04 -6.93 10.34
C MET A 155 0.08 -8.00 11.43
N ARG A 156 0.91 -9.04 11.27
CA ARG A 156 1.11 -10.10 12.29
C ARG A 156 1.77 -9.54 13.54
N ARG A 157 2.82 -8.73 13.40
CA ARG A 157 3.53 -8.09 14.53
C ARG A 157 2.63 -7.16 15.33
N GLU A 158 1.71 -6.48 14.65
CA GLU A 158 0.71 -5.59 15.26
C GLU A 158 -0.52 -6.36 15.80
N GLY A 159 -0.56 -7.69 15.65
CA GLY A 159 -1.63 -8.55 16.18
C GLY A 159 -2.98 -8.38 15.47
N VAL A 160 -2.99 -7.89 14.23
CA VAL A 160 -4.24 -7.62 13.50
C VAL A 160 -4.48 -8.56 12.32
N LEU A 161 -3.49 -9.35 11.90
CA LEU A 161 -3.62 -10.21 10.73
C LEU A 161 -4.77 -11.22 10.85
N ASP A 162 -4.94 -11.82 12.01
CA ASP A 162 -5.92 -12.89 12.24
C ASP A 162 -7.38 -12.42 12.20
N TYR A 163 -7.61 -11.10 12.16
CA TYR A 163 -8.96 -10.57 11.92
C TYR A 163 -9.41 -10.69 10.45
N PHE A 164 -8.46 -10.85 9.50
CA PHE A 164 -8.76 -10.81 8.08
C PHE A 164 -9.07 -12.19 7.50
N ASP A 165 -10.24 -12.34 6.85
CA ASP A 165 -10.60 -13.53 6.08
C ASP A 165 -9.86 -13.55 4.72
N ALA A 166 -9.49 -12.39 4.18
CA ALA A 166 -8.75 -12.26 2.93
C ALA A 166 -7.82 -11.04 2.95
N THR A 167 -6.60 -11.20 2.42
CA THR A 167 -5.66 -10.11 2.20
C THR A 167 -5.19 -10.12 0.76
N ILE A 168 -5.50 -9.06 0.01
CA ILE A 168 -5.21 -8.92 -1.41
C ILE A 168 -4.18 -7.82 -1.59
N PHE A 169 -3.00 -8.19 -2.08
CA PHE A 169 -1.89 -7.28 -2.38
C PHE A 169 -1.66 -7.21 -3.89
N SER A 170 -1.49 -6.02 -4.41
CA SER A 170 -1.40 -5.78 -5.86
C SER A 170 -0.21 -6.48 -6.51
N ASP A 171 0.92 -6.62 -5.83
CA ASP A 171 2.10 -7.34 -6.31
C ASP A 171 1.88 -8.86 -6.41
N GLU A 172 1.01 -9.42 -5.56
CA GLU A 172 0.69 -10.85 -5.57
C GLU A 172 -0.32 -11.22 -6.67
N VAL A 173 -1.27 -10.32 -6.97
CA VAL A 173 -2.32 -10.57 -7.96
C VAL A 173 -2.01 -10.00 -9.35
N GLY A 174 -1.00 -9.11 -9.46
CA GLY A 174 -0.54 -8.55 -10.72
C GLY A 174 -1.34 -7.35 -11.23
N TYR A 175 -2.28 -6.82 -10.45
CA TYR A 175 -3.07 -5.63 -10.74
C TYR A 175 -3.47 -4.91 -9.45
N GLY A 176 -3.72 -3.60 -9.55
CA GLY A 176 -3.98 -2.76 -8.38
C GLY A 176 -5.20 -1.89 -8.52
N LYS A 177 -5.58 -1.23 -7.42
CA LYS A 177 -6.60 -0.17 -7.41
C LYS A 177 -6.13 0.97 -8.34
N PRO A 178 -7.01 1.57 -9.12
CA PRO A 178 -8.47 1.47 -9.10
C PRO A 178 -9.08 0.39 -10.03
N GLU A 179 -8.30 -0.58 -10.51
CA GLU A 179 -8.85 -1.63 -11.37
C GLU A 179 -9.94 -2.43 -10.64
N THR A 180 -11.09 -2.58 -11.28
CA THR A 180 -12.24 -3.34 -10.75
C THR A 180 -11.89 -4.77 -10.36
N ARG A 181 -10.92 -5.39 -11.06
CA ARG A 181 -10.50 -6.78 -10.83
C ARG A 181 -10.00 -7.02 -9.41
N ILE A 182 -9.28 -6.10 -8.78
CA ILE A 182 -8.75 -6.31 -7.42
C ILE A 182 -9.88 -6.37 -6.39
N PHE A 183 -10.92 -5.56 -6.55
CA PHE A 183 -12.11 -5.57 -5.70
C PHE A 183 -12.96 -6.82 -5.90
N LEU A 184 -13.14 -7.26 -7.15
CA LEU A 184 -13.84 -8.52 -7.47
C LEU A 184 -13.07 -9.73 -6.93
N THR A 185 -11.74 -9.70 -6.94
CA THR A 185 -10.91 -10.73 -6.31
C THR A 185 -11.17 -10.78 -4.80
N ALA A 186 -11.24 -9.63 -4.14
CA ALA A 186 -11.55 -9.56 -2.71
C ALA A 186 -12.96 -10.12 -2.43
N ALA A 187 -13.97 -9.72 -3.19
CA ALA A 187 -15.34 -10.23 -3.05
C ALA A 187 -15.39 -11.74 -3.18
N LYS A 188 -14.74 -12.29 -4.21
CA LYS A 188 -14.65 -13.75 -4.42
C LYS A 188 -13.98 -14.48 -3.26
N MET A 189 -12.86 -13.94 -2.73
CA MET A 189 -12.15 -14.55 -1.61
C MET A 189 -12.96 -14.51 -0.31
N LEU A 190 -13.77 -13.46 -0.12
CA LEU A 190 -14.67 -13.34 1.03
C LEU A 190 -15.94 -14.19 0.88
N GLY A 191 -16.24 -14.69 -0.33
CA GLY A 191 -17.47 -15.42 -0.64
C GLY A 191 -18.72 -14.54 -0.62
N LEU A 192 -18.58 -13.26 -1.00
CA LEU A 192 -19.64 -12.24 -0.98
C LEU A 192 -19.85 -11.64 -2.38
N GLU A 193 -21.07 -11.17 -2.63
CA GLU A 193 -21.31 -10.29 -3.77
C GLU A 193 -20.75 -8.89 -3.51
N PRO A 194 -20.24 -8.17 -4.51
CA PRO A 194 -19.70 -6.82 -4.31
C PRO A 194 -20.67 -5.86 -3.60
N SER A 195 -21.96 -5.95 -3.88
CA SER A 195 -23.00 -5.10 -3.25
C SER A 195 -23.19 -5.37 -1.73
N GLU A 196 -22.67 -6.48 -1.24
CA GLU A 196 -22.68 -6.85 0.19
C GLU A 196 -21.41 -6.40 0.92
N ILE A 197 -20.52 -5.65 0.24
CA ILE A 197 -19.24 -5.22 0.79
C ILE A 197 -19.20 -3.69 0.90
N LEU A 198 -18.72 -3.21 2.04
CA LEU A 198 -18.33 -1.82 2.26
C LEU A 198 -16.81 -1.72 2.18
N HIS A 199 -16.29 -0.94 1.23
CA HIS A 199 -14.86 -0.61 1.15
C HIS A 199 -14.56 0.70 1.86
N VAL A 200 -13.51 0.71 2.67
CA VAL A 200 -13.04 1.86 3.43
C VAL A 200 -11.61 2.18 3.02
N GLY A 201 -11.38 3.38 2.52
CA GLY A 201 -10.05 3.84 2.09
C GLY A 201 -9.97 5.36 2.07
N ASP A 202 -8.77 5.90 1.88
CA ASP A 202 -8.48 7.33 1.97
C ASP A 202 -8.41 8.04 0.61
N ASN A 203 -8.39 7.28 -0.49
CA ASN A 203 -8.14 7.81 -1.82
C ASN A 203 -9.40 7.76 -2.70
N ILE A 204 -9.84 8.93 -3.21
CA ILE A 204 -11.05 9.04 -4.03
C ILE A 204 -10.95 8.20 -5.31
N GLU A 205 -9.80 8.21 -5.97
CA GLU A 205 -9.60 7.51 -7.24
C GLU A 205 -9.42 6.01 -7.03
N ASN A 206 -8.49 5.63 -6.16
CA ASN A 206 -8.14 4.23 -5.95
C ASN A 206 -9.23 3.47 -5.19
N ASP A 207 -9.74 4.04 -4.11
CA ASP A 207 -10.65 3.33 -3.21
C ASP A 207 -12.10 3.59 -3.57
N VAL A 208 -12.51 4.86 -3.67
CA VAL A 208 -13.93 5.18 -3.87
C VAL A 208 -14.36 4.81 -5.29
N ARG A 209 -13.70 5.37 -6.32
CA ARG A 209 -14.04 5.08 -7.72
C ARG A 209 -13.85 3.60 -8.06
N GLY A 210 -12.72 3.02 -7.63
CA GLY A 210 -12.39 1.62 -7.90
C GLY A 210 -13.44 0.67 -7.31
N ALA A 211 -13.77 0.82 -6.03
CA ALA A 211 -14.76 -0.02 -5.34
C ALA A 211 -16.18 0.17 -5.88
N GLN A 212 -16.60 1.42 -6.14
CA GLN A 212 -17.90 1.70 -6.75
C GLN A 212 -18.03 1.10 -8.15
N SER A 213 -16.96 1.14 -8.94
CA SER A 213 -16.94 0.50 -10.27
C SER A 213 -17.09 -1.04 -10.18
N ALA A 214 -16.71 -1.63 -9.06
CA ALA A 214 -16.94 -3.05 -8.77
C ALA A 214 -18.34 -3.34 -8.18
N GLY A 215 -19.14 -2.32 -7.86
CA GLY A 215 -20.46 -2.45 -7.24
C GLY A 215 -20.46 -2.45 -5.72
N MET A 216 -19.35 -2.12 -5.07
CA MET A 216 -19.25 -2.03 -3.61
C MET A 216 -19.79 -0.69 -3.09
N ARG A 217 -20.17 -0.65 -1.80
CA ARG A 217 -20.37 0.60 -1.05
C ARG A 217 -19.03 1.16 -0.61
N THR A 218 -18.97 2.48 -0.37
CA THR A 218 -17.70 3.14 -0.06
C THR A 218 -17.81 4.14 1.08
N LEU A 219 -16.82 4.12 1.97
CA LEU A 219 -16.55 5.19 2.92
C LEU A 219 -15.18 5.78 2.64
N LEU A 220 -15.14 7.10 2.48
CA LEU A 220 -13.88 7.82 2.42
C LEU A 220 -13.39 8.12 3.83
N PHE A 221 -12.21 7.63 4.15
CA PHE A 221 -11.52 7.98 5.39
C PHE A 221 -10.75 9.29 5.19
N GLU A 222 -11.22 10.36 5.84
CA GLU A 222 -10.62 11.69 5.75
C GLU A 222 -9.48 11.84 6.76
N TYR A 223 -8.31 11.37 6.34
CA TYR A 223 -7.09 11.46 7.11
C TYR A 223 -6.42 12.83 6.94
N GLU A 224 -5.99 13.44 8.06
CA GLU A 224 -5.17 14.65 8.03
C GLU A 224 -3.74 14.29 7.64
N VAL A 225 -3.37 14.60 6.39
CA VAL A 225 -2.00 14.38 5.89
C VAL A 225 -1.02 15.21 6.71
N PRO A 226 -0.02 14.61 7.39
CA PRO A 226 0.97 15.35 8.15
C PRO A 226 1.66 16.42 7.32
N SER A 227 1.96 17.56 7.94
CA SER A 227 2.74 18.62 7.31
C SER A 227 4.10 18.05 6.86
N GLY A 228 4.51 18.33 5.62
CA GLY A 228 5.73 17.81 5.02
C GLY A 228 5.54 16.70 3.98
N PHE A 229 4.42 15.96 3.95
CA PHE A 229 4.09 15.07 2.83
C PHE A 229 3.80 15.83 1.53
N ARG A 230 3.35 17.08 1.63
CA ARG A 230 3.05 17.92 0.47
C ARG A 230 4.29 18.57 -0.15
N GLU A 231 5.40 18.63 0.57
CA GLU A 231 6.61 19.36 0.17
C GLU A 231 7.65 18.47 -0.53
N GLN A 232 7.54 17.15 -0.43
CA GLN A 232 8.42 16.21 -1.12
C GLN A 232 7.60 15.26 -1.99
N PRO A 233 8.06 14.93 -3.20
CA PRO A 233 7.39 13.96 -4.06
C PRO A 233 7.60 12.55 -3.51
N SER A 234 6.96 12.25 -2.39
CA SER A 234 6.84 10.88 -1.93
C SER A 234 5.93 10.10 -2.88
N LEU A 235 6.09 8.80 -2.91
CA LEU A 235 5.27 7.92 -3.70
C LEU A 235 3.77 8.10 -3.39
N LEU A 236 3.43 8.24 -2.10
CA LEU A 236 2.09 8.56 -1.60
C LEU A 236 1.58 9.91 -2.11
N ALA A 237 2.42 10.97 -2.09
CA ALA A 237 2.02 12.28 -2.57
C ALA A 237 1.71 12.27 -4.08
N LEU A 238 2.49 11.52 -4.88
CA LEU A 238 2.27 11.41 -6.32
C LEU A 238 1.01 10.60 -6.68
N THR A 239 0.67 9.59 -5.90
CA THR A 239 -0.57 8.83 -6.11
C THR A 239 -1.82 9.62 -5.70
N ARG A 240 -1.71 10.54 -4.74
CA ARG A 240 -2.80 11.42 -4.27
C ARG A 240 -3.04 12.67 -5.13
N ALA A 241 -2.01 13.14 -5.83
CA ALA A 241 -2.13 14.33 -6.68
C ALA A 241 -3.17 14.20 -7.82
N SER A 242 -3.67 12.98 -8.06
CA SER A 242 -4.73 12.71 -9.04
C SER A 242 -6.16 12.98 -8.53
N ASP A 243 -6.35 13.20 -7.22
CA ASP A 243 -7.69 13.32 -6.61
C ASP A 243 -8.42 14.64 -6.90
N SER A 244 -7.75 15.63 -7.49
CA SER A 244 -8.25 17.01 -7.55
C SER A 244 -9.38 17.28 -8.56
N ASN A 245 -9.85 16.29 -9.35
CA ASN A 245 -10.80 16.55 -10.44
C ASN A 245 -11.85 15.45 -10.71
N THR A 246 -12.25 14.67 -9.71
CA THR A 246 -13.23 13.61 -9.90
C THR A 246 -14.64 14.04 -9.45
N SER A 247 -15.65 13.77 -10.29
CA SER A 247 -17.08 13.92 -9.94
C SER A 247 -17.58 12.80 -9.01
N VAL A 248 -16.71 11.86 -8.65
CA VAL A 248 -17.02 10.69 -7.83
C VAL A 248 -17.28 11.11 -6.38
N LYS A 249 -18.38 10.63 -5.82
CA LYS A 249 -18.76 10.89 -4.43
C LYS A 249 -18.80 9.57 -3.66
N PRO A 250 -18.15 9.47 -2.48
CA PRO A 250 -18.32 8.30 -1.62
C PRO A 250 -19.75 8.22 -1.07
N ASP A 251 -20.21 7.05 -0.70
CA ASP A 251 -21.50 6.87 -0.04
C ASP A 251 -21.53 7.50 1.37
N GLY A 252 -20.35 7.65 1.99
CA GLY A 252 -20.17 8.36 3.26
C GLY A 252 -18.73 8.79 3.48
N ARG A 253 -18.52 9.60 4.52
CA ARG A 253 -17.20 10.09 4.96
C ARG A 253 -17.04 9.87 6.44
N ILE A 254 -15.84 9.48 6.86
CA ILE A 254 -15.50 9.23 8.26
C ILE A 254 -14.13 9.86 8.58
N LYS A 255 -13.93 10.26 9.83
CA LYS A 255 -12.65 10.76 10.34
C LYS A 255 -11.99 9.82 11.35
N SER A 256 -12.74 8.81 11.82
CA SER A 256 -12.27 7.74 12.69
C SER A 256 -12.80 6.41 12.14
N LEU A 257 -12.00 5.35 12.20
CA LEU A 257 -12.46 4.01 11.79
C LEU A 257 -13.64 3.52 12.62
N SER A 258 -13.76 3.97 13.88
CA SER A 258 -14.88 3.62 14.74
C SER A 258 -16.24 4.11 14.21
N GLU A 259 -16.26 5.13 13.38
CA GLU A 259 -17.49 5.64 12.75
C GLU A 259 -18.09 4.66 11.71
N ILE A 260 -17.32 3.70 11.21
CA ILE A 260 -17.80 2.65 10.29
C ILE A 260 -19.05 1.97 10.85
N LEU A 261 -19.06 1.72 12.16
CA LEU A 261 -20.15 1.04 12.84
C LEU A 261 -21.48 1.81 12.83
N ASN A 262 -21.46 3.10 12.50
CA ASN A 262 -22.66 3.93 12.34
C ASN A 262 -23.30 3.76 10.95
N PHE A 263 -22.57 3.20 9.99
CA PHE A 263 -22.98 3.04 8.60
C PHE A 263 -23.43 1.61 8.24
N ILE A 264 -23.23 0.65 9.13
CA ILE A 264 -23.56 -0.76 8.87
C ILE A 264 -24.56 -1.28 9.91
N ASP A 265 -25.42 -2.21 9.48
CA ASP A 265 -26.42 -2.87 10.33
C ASP A 265 -25.91 -4.20 10.88
#